data_c4ac5ab5bd6af787a07da58de30b89c6
#
_entry.id   c4ac5ab5bd6af787a07da58de30b89c6
#
_cell.length_a   1.000
_cell.length_b   1.000
_cell.length_c   1.000
_cell.angle_alpha   90.00
_cell.angle_beta   90.00
_cell.angle_gamma   90.00
#
_symmetry.space_group_name_H-M   'P 1'
#
loop_
_entity.id
_entity.type
_entity.pdbx_description
1 polymer ?
#
loop_
_entity_poly.entity_id
_entity_poly.type
_entity_poly.pdbx_seq_one_letter_code
_entity_poly.pdbx_strand_id
1 'polypeptide(L)'
;MQFFTLSSVDSESWLCDWKNGHDRALAHTQYEKYVIEEAIPFIKHKTGWFGQMMATGCSMGGYHSFNIFLQHPDVFGKVIALSGVYDARFFVGEYGNDELIYRNSPSDNIWNQNDGWFIDHYRNADIIVCTGLGPWEQDGLPSFYSLKKAFEEKNIPAWFDVWGDDVAHDWPWWRIQMPYFLDKLNL
;
A
#
# COMPACT_ATOMS: atom_id res chain seq x y z
N MET A 1 5.39 11.73 17.16
CA MET A 1 5.02 10.54 16.36
C MET A 1 5.78 9.31 16.84
N GLN A 2 5.18 8.10 16.73
CA GLN A 2 5.82 6.82 17.06
C GLN A 2 5.73 5.89 15.85
N PHE A 3 6.79 5.15 15.55
CA PHE A 3 6.83 4.16 14.49
C PHE A 3 6.83 2.75 15.05
N PHE A 4 6.04 1.89 14.44
CA PHE A 4 6.00 0.45 14.71
C PHE A 4 6.29 -0.29 13.41
N THR A 5 7.34 -1.09 13.43
CA THR A 5 7.72 -1.93 12.28
C THR A 5 7.26 -3.35 12.55
N LEU A 6 6.48 -3.89 11.63
CA LEU A 6 6.01 -5.28 11.68
C LEU A 6 6.87 -6.13 10.75
N SER A 7 7.21 -7.34 11.17
CA SER A 7 7.84 -8.32 10.29
C SER A 7 6.83 -8.78 9.25
N SER A 8 7.21 -8.79 7.98
CA SER A 8 6.37 -9.33 6.91
C SER A 8 6.45 -10.86 6.83
N VAL A 9 5.53 -11.45 6.08
CA VAL A 9 5.50 -12.88 5.74
C VAL A 9 5.75 -13.11 4.24
N ASP A 10 6.48 -12.22 3.59
CA ASP A 10 6.64 -12.22 2.13
C ASP A 10 7.24 -13.52 1.60
N SER A 11 8.18 -14.12 2.31
CA SER A 11 8.75 -15.42 1.95
C SER A 11 7.74 -16.58 1.97
N GLU A 12 6.62 -16.42 2.68
CA GLU A 12 5.53 -17.38 2.76
C GLU A 12 4.30 -16.94 1.96
N SER A 13 4.29 -15.69 1.48
CA SER A 13 3.22 -15.10 0.68
C SER A 13 3.72 -14.70 -0.72
N TRP A 14 3.75 -13.43 -1.05
CA TRP A 14 3.99 -12.95 -2.41
C TRP A 14 5.34 -13.38 -3.01
N LEU A 15 6.40 -13.49 -2.23
CA LEU A 15 7.73 -13.91 -2.68
C LEU A 15 7.99 -15.43 -2.53
N CYS A 16 6.95 -16.20 -2.19
CA CYS A 16 7.03 -17.65 -2.08
C CYS A 16 7.02 -18.29 -3.47
N ASP A 17 8.06 -19.01 -3.85
CA ASP A 17 8.21 -19.60 -5.18
C ASP A 17 7.64 -21.03 -5.29
N TRP A 18 7.35 -21.69 -4.17
CA TRP A 18 6.78 -23.06 -4.15
C TRP A 18 5.25 -23.12 -3.97
N LYS A 19 4.58 -22.00 -3.65
CA LYS A 19 3.12 -21.92 -3.54
C LYS A 19 2.52 -21.38 -4.84
N ASN A 20 1.31 -21.84 -5.18
CA ASN A 20 0.52 -21.21 -6.23
C ASN A 20 0.04 -19.82 -5.81
N GLY A 21 -0.49 -19.03 -6.76
CA GLY A 21 -0.92 -17.66 -6.50
C GLY A 21 -2.00 -17.53 -5.44
N HIS A 22 -2.97 -18.44 -5.43
CA HIS A 22 -4.05 -18.48 -4.44
C HIS A 22 -3.53 -18.66 -3.01
N ASP A 23 -2.64 -19.64 -2.81
CA ASP A 23 -2.06 -19.93 -1.49
C ASP A 23 -1.17 -18.77 -1.00
N ARG A 24 -0.49 -18.06 -1.91
CA ARG A 24 0.25 -16.85 -1.59
C ARG A 24 -0.68 -15.73 -1.12
N ALA A 25 -1.79 -15.50 -1.82
CA ALA A 25 -2.81 -14.52 -1.45
C ALA A 25 -3.49 -14.89 -0.12
N LEU A 26 -3.72 -16.18 0.14
CA LEU A 26 -4.26 -16.66 1.40
C LEU A 26 -3.31 -16.37 2.57
N ALA A 27 -2.02 -16.64 2.41
CA ALA A 27 -1.01 -16.33 3.43
C ALA A 27 -0.94 -14.81 3.69
N HIS A 28 -1.02 -13.99 2.64
CA HIS A 28 -1.07 -12.54 2.77
C HIS A 28 -2.33 -12.06 3.52
N THR A 29 -3.49 -12.64 3.21
CA THR A 29 -4.74 -12.32 3.91
C THR A 29 -4.68 -12.69 5.40
N GLN A 30 -3.96 -13.75 5.76
CA GLN A 30 -3.74 -14.09 7.16
C GLN A 30 -2.81 -13.12 7.86
N TYR A 31 -1.79 -12.62 7.17
CA TYR A 31 -0.96 -11.54 7.68
C TYR A 31 -1.76 -10.24 7.88
N GLU A 32 -2.63 -9.87 6.94
CA GLU A 32 -3.55 -8.75 7.10
C GLU A 32 -4.39 -8.88 8.37
N LYS A 33 -5.00 -10.06 8.60
CA LYS A 33 -5.75 -10.33 9.84
C LYS A 33 -4.90 -10.16 11.09
N TYR A 34 -3.68 -10.70 11.10
CA TYR A 34 -2.75 -10.50 12.21
C TYR A 34 -2.50 -9.00 12.48
N VAL A 35 -2.28 -8.22 11.44
CA VAL A 35 -2.07 -6.77 11.59
C VAL A 35 -3.29 -6.12 12.22
N ILE A 36 -4.49 -6.39 11.72
CA ILE A 36 -5.73 -5.72 12.13
C ILE A 36 -6.23 -6.24 13.49
N GLU A 37 -6.18 -7.55 13.73
CA GLU A 37 -6.82 -8.16 14.89
C GLU A 37 -5.88 -8.29 16.10
N GLU A 38 -4.56 -8.26 15.89
CA GLU A 38 -3.57 -8.42 16.95
C GLU A 38 -2.63 -7.23 17.08
N ALA A 39 -1.90 -6.86 16.02
CA ALA A 39 -0.88 -5.81 16.09
C ALA A 39 -1.48 -4.43 16.36
N ILE A 40 -2.53 -4.04 15.66
CA ILE A 40 -3.21 -2.75 15.87
C ILE A 40 -3.80 -2.62 17.28
N PRO A 41 -4.56 -3.58 17.82
CA PRO A 41 -5.02 -3.54 19.21
C PRO A 41 -3.87 -3.47 20.23
N PHE A 42 -2.79 -4.22 20.01
CA PHE A 42 -1.60 -4.16 20.87
C PHE A 42 -0.98 -2.76 20.86
N ILE A 43 -0.81 -2.14 19.67
CA ILE A 43 -0.25 -0.79 19.54
C ILE A 43 -1.16 0.23 20.23
N LYS A 44 -2.47 0.17 20.00
CA LYS A 44 -3.46 1.04 20.66
C LYS A 44 -3.37 0.95 22.17
N HIS A 45 -3.35 -0.26 22.71
CA HIS A 45 -3.22 -0.50 24.14
C HIS A 45 -1.88 0.03 24.69
N LYS A 46 -0.77 -0.24 23.98
CA LYS A 46 0.59 0.16 24.42
C LYS A 46 0.78 1.67 24.41
N THR A 47 0.19 2.36 23.45
CA THR A 47 0.39 3.81 23.26
C THR A 47 -0.69 4.67 23.91
N GLY A 48 -1.85 4.11 24.20
CA GLY A 48 -3.07 4.85 24.58
C GLY A 48 -3.67 5.68 23.44
N TRP A 49 -3.21 5.48 22.18
CA TRP A 49 -3.74 6.14 21.02
C TRP A 49 -4.84 5.30 20.37
N PHE A 50 -6.06 5.81 20.30
CA PHE A 50 -7.22 5.11 19.75
C PHE A 50 -7.75 5.74 18.44
N GLY A 51 -7.08 6.79 17.95
CA GLY A 51 -7.39 7.38 16.65
C GLY A 51 -6.92 6.52 15.47
N GLN A 52 -7.16 7.02 14.26
CA GLN A 52 -6.63 6.42 13.04
C GLN A 52 -5.10 6.48 13.02
N MET A 53 -4.51 5.54 12.33
CA MET A 53 -3.07 5.40 12.15
C MET A 53 -2.65 5.78 10.74
N MET A 54 -1.35 5.87 10.54
CA MET A 54 -0.74 5.97 9.22
C MET A 54 -0.09 4.65 8.85
N ALA A 55 -0.38 4.14 7.66
CA ALA A 55 0.38 3.07 7.04
C ALA A 55 1.49 3.65 6.18
N THR A 56 2.71 3.09 6.24
CA THR A 56 3.80 3.57 5.39
C THR A 56 4.83 2.48 5.11
N GLY A 57 5.48 2.58 3.96
CA GLY A 57 6.55 1.67 3.57
C GLY A 57 7.14 1.99 2.20
N CYS A 58 8.21 1.26 1.87
CA CYS A 58 8.96 1.38 0.61
C CYS A 58 8.96 0.04 -0.11
N SER A 59 8.98 0.05 -1.44
CA SER A 59 9.01 -1.17 -2.27
C SER A 59 7.86 -2.12 -1.92
N MET A 60 8.12 -3.36 -1.52
CA MET A 60 7.10 -4.28 -1.00
C MET A 60 6.31 -3.68 0.18
N GLY A 61 6.97 -2.94 1.07
CA GLY A 61 6.31 -2.20 2.15
C GLY A 61 5.39 -1.08 1.64
N GLY A 62 5.70 -0.46 0.51
CA GLY A 62 4.83 0.50 -0.18
C GLY A 62 3.55 -0.17 -0.67
N TYR A 63 3.69 -1.35 -1.31
CA TYR A 63 2.54 -2.17 -1.68
C TYR A 63 1.69 -2.56 -0.46
N HIS A 64 2.31 -3.13 0.59
CA HIS A 64 1.57 -3.54 1.79
C HIS A 64 0.82 -2.38 2.45
N SER A 65 1.49 -1.23 2.58
CA SER A 65 0.89 -0.05 3.21
C SER A 65 -0.30 0.47 2.44
N PHE A 66 -0.21 0.50 1.12
CA PHE A 66 -1.30 0.97 0.29
C PHE A 66 -2.45 -0.04 0.21
N ASN A 67 -2.12 -1.33 0.09
CA ASN A 67 -3.12 -2.40 0.06
C ASN A 67 -3.94 -2.46 1.36
N ILE A 68 -3.27 -2.44 2.52
CA ILE A 68 -3.97 -2.48 3.81
C ILE A 68 -4.78 -1.22 4.08
N PHE A 69 -4.30 -0.05 3.63
CA PHE A 69 -5.06 1.19 3.69
C PHE A 69 -6.36 1.10 2.89
N LEU A 70 -6.32 0.59 1.66
CA LEU A 70 -7.53 0.45 0.84
C LEU A 70 -8.54 -0.52 1.45
N GLN A 71 -8.08 -1.53 2.17
CA GLN A 71 -8.96 -2.53 2.78
C GLN A 71 -9.51 -2.12 4.14
N HIS A 72 -8.78 -1.27 4.88
CA HIS A 72 -9.12 -0.83 6.24
C HIS A 72 -8.98 0.69 6.41
N PRO A 73 -9.70 1.49 5.61
CA PRO A 73 -9.59 2.94 5.66
C PRO A 73 -10.19 3.56 6.93
N ASP A 74 -10.95 2.79 7.70
CA ASP A 74 -11.42 3.14 9.05
C ASP A 74 -10.29 3.06 10.09
N VAL A 75 -9.32 2.18 9.89
CA VAL A 75 -8.14 2.03 10.76
C VAL A 75 -7.03 3.01 10.36
N PHE A 76 -6.81 3.17 9.06
CA PHE A 76 -5.75 4.00 8.51
C PHE A 76 -6.32 5.24 7.82
N GLY A 77 -6.20 6.40 8.46
CA GLY A 77 -6.59 7.69 7.88
C GLY A 77 -5.51 8.36 7.06
N LYS A 78 -4.31 7.78 7.02
CA LYS A 78 -3.16 8.29 6.25
C LYS A 78 -2.36 7.15 5.64
N VAL A 79 -1.81 7.39 4.45
CA VAL A 79 -0.85 6.47 3.82
C VAL A 79 0.25 7.23 3.09
N ILE A 80 1.49 6.77 3.28
CA ILE A 80 2.65 7.18 2.45
C ILE A 80 3.25 5.90 1.88
N ALA A 81 3.06 5.66 0.59
CA ALA A 81 3.54 4.48 -0.10
C ALA A 81 4.62 4.87 -1.13
N LEU A 82 5.85 4.41 -0.93
CA LEU A 82 7.00 4.75 -1.75
C LEU A 82 7.39 3.57 -2.64
N SER A 83 7.47 3.80 -3.95
CA SER A 83 8.00 2.85 -4.94
C SER A 83 7.35 1.46 -4.87
N GLY A 84 6.04 1.40 -4.64
CA GLY A 84 5.29 0.13 -4.60
C GLY A 84 4.90 -0.37 -5.99
N VAL A 85 4.76 -1.70 -6.14
CA VAL A 85 4.08 -2.34 -7.27
C VAL A 85 2.67 -2.71 -6.82
N TYR A 86 1.64 -2.17 -7.45
CA TYR A 86 0.25 -2.26 -6.99
C TYR A 86 -0.61 -3.24 -7.81
N ASP A 87 0.02 -4.03 -8.67
CA ASP A 87 -0.60 -5.07 -9.46
C ASP A 87 -0.12 -6.44 -8.98
N ALA A 88 -1.02 -7.28 -8.51
CA ALA A 88 -0.68 -8.59 -7.98
C ALA A 88 -0.13 -9.55 -9.06
N ARG A 89 -0.38 -9.27 -10.36
CA ARG A 89 0.22 -10.05 -11.47
C ARG A 89 1.75 -10.02 -11.46
N PHE A 90 2.33 -8.98 -10.92
CA PHE A 90 3.78 -8.90 -10.73
C PHE A 90 4.33 -10.06 -9.88
N PHE A 91 3.55 -10.49 -8.88
CA PHE A 91 3.98 -11.54 -7.95
C PHE A 91 3.57 -12.94 -8.39
N VAL A 92 2.39 -13.09 -8.98
CA VAL A 92 1.78 -14.41 -9.20
C VAL A 92 1.50 -14.74 -10.68
N GLY A 93 1.75 -13.80 -11.59
CA GLY A 93 1.33 -13.92 -12.98
C GLY A 93 -0.18 -13.73 -13.15
N GLU A 94 -0.72 -14.21 -14.27
CA GLU A 94 -2.16 -14.13 -14.53
C GLU A 94 -2.95 -14.97 -13.52
N TYR A 95 -3.96 -14.38 -12.91
CA TYR A 95 -4.73 -15.01 -11.84
C TYR A 95 -6.22 -15.28 -12.18
N GLY A 96 -6.66 -14.96 -13.40
CA GLY A 96 -8.02 -15.18 -13.85
C GLY A 96 -9.08 -14.53 -12.96
N ASN A 97 -9.96 -15.34 -12.39
CA ASN A 97 -11.05 -14.89 -11.51
C ASN A 97 -10.78 -15.19 -10.02
N ASP A 98 -9.53 -15.27 -9.60
CA ASP A 98 -9.20 -15.48 -8.18
C ASP A 98 -9.50 -14.23 -7.36
N GLU A 99 -10.57 -14.30 -6.56
CA GLU A 99 -11.05 -13.15 -5.77
C GLU A 99 -10.08 -12.72 -4.68
N LEU A 100 -9.27 -13.64 -4.11
CA LEU A 100 -8.29 -13.29 -3.08
C LEU A 100 -7.13 -12.51 -3.68
N ILE A 101 -6.66 -12.90 -4.87
CA ILE A 101 -5.61 -12.17 -5.57
C ILE A 101 -6.16 -10.83 -6.05
N TYR A 102 -7.35 -10.82 -6.65
CA TYR A 102 -8.01 -9.59 -7.11
C TYR A 102 -8.18 -8.57 -5.97
N ARG A 103 -8.65 -9.01 -4.80
CA ARG A 103 -8.78 -8.16 -3.61
C ARG A 103 -7.46 -7.52 -3.21
N ASN A 104 -6.35 -8.23 -3.39
CA ASN A 104 -4.99 -7.81 -3.05
C ASN A 104 -4.23 -7.19 -4.25
N SER A 105 -4.92 -6.83 -5.32
CA SER A 105 -4.40 -6.10 -6.48
C SER A 105 -4.99 -4.68 -6.51
N PRO A 106 -4.39 -3.71 -5.79
CA PRO A 106 -4.92 -2.34 -5.69
C PRO A 106 -5.26 -1.70 -7.04
N SER A 107 -4.39 -1.89 -8.05
CA SER A 107 -4.60 -1.33 -9.38
C SER A 107 -5.74 -1.95 -10.17
N ASP A 108 -6.23 -3.13 -9.76
CA ASP A 108 -7.39 -3.78 -10.36
C ASP A 108 -8.67 -3.49 -9.57
N ASN A 109 -8.63 -3.69 -8.25
CA ASN A 109 -9.85 -3.62 -7.44
C ASN A 109 -10.39 -2.20 -7.30
N ILE A 110 -9.55 -1.18 -7.29
CA ILE A 110 -9.99 0.22 -7.13
C ILE A 110 -10.96 0.66 -8.23
N TRP A 111 -10.80 0.16 -9.45
CA TRP A 111 -11.69 0.48 -10.56
C TRP A 111 -13.14 0.09 -10.31
N ASN A 112 -13.34 -1.04 -9.63
CA ASN A 112 -14.66 -1.58 -9.31
C ASN A 112 -15.15 -1.23 -7.88
N GLN A 113 -14.33 -0.52 -7.08
CA GLN A 113 -14.75 -0.05 -5.77
C GLN A 113 -15.72 1.12 -5.91
N ASN A 114 -17.01 0.86 -5.67
CA ASN A 114 -18.09 1.86 -5.78
C ASN A 114 -18.92 1.95 -4.48
N ASP A 115 -18.53 1.22 -3.43
CA ASP A 115 -19.18 1.35 -2.13
C ASP A 115 -18.89 2.73 -1.54
N GLY A 116 -19.96 3.48 -1.24
CA GLY A 116 -19.88 4.84 -0.72
C GLY A 116 -19.11 4.93 0.59
N TRP A 117 -19.19 3.89 1.44
CA TRP A 117 -18.45 3.87 2.70
C TRP A 117 -16.94 3.93 2.47
N PHE A 118 -16.39 3.09 1.56
CA PHE A 118 -14.97 3.11 1.21
C PHE A 118 -14.55 4.43 0.54
N ILE A 119 -15.34 4.87 -0.46
CA ILE A 119 -15.05 6.08 -1.21
C ILE A 119 -15.01 7.31 -0.30
N ASP A 120 -15.92 7.42 0.65
CA ASP A 120 -15.96 8.53 1.60
C ASP A 120 -14.75 8.50 2.56
N HIS A 121 -14.32 7.32 3.02
CA HIS A 121 -13.10 7.19 3.81
C HIS A 121 -11.86 7.60 3.00
N TYR A 122 -11.73 7.14 1.76
CA TYR A 122 -10.61 7.53 0.90
C TYR A 122 -10.57 9.04 0.65
N ARG A 123 -11.73 9.67 0.47
CA ARG A 123 -11.83 11.14 0.26
C ARG A 123 -11.43 11.96 1.48
N ASN A 124 -11.53 11.40 2.66
CA ASN A 124 -11.18 12.06 3.92
C ASN A 124 -9.79 11.67 4.45
N ALA A 125 -9.05 10.84 3.72
CA ALA A 125 -7.71 10.40 4.10
C ALA A 125 -6.61 11.26 3.48
N ASP A 126 -5.44 11.29 4.11
CA ASP A 126 -4.22 11.83 3.53
C ASP A 126 -3.48 10.73 2.77
N ILE A 127 -3.50 10.78 1.45
CA ILE A 127 -2.98 9.73 0.57
C ILE A 127 -1.81 10.26 -0.23
N ILE A 128 -0.62 9.67 -0.03
CA ILE A 128 0.60 9.96 -0.78
C ILE A 128 1.13 8.68 -1.39
N VAL A 129 1.29 8.66 -2.71
CA VAL A 129 1.90 7.57 -3.46
C VAL A 129 3.02 8.15 -4.29
N CYS A 130 4.25 7.75 -4.04
CA CYS A 130 5.44 8.30 -4.72
C CYS A 130 6.23 7.20 -5.42
N THR A 131 6.82 7.56 -6.56
CA THR A 131 7.75 6.71 -7.32
C THR A 131 8.83 7.59 -7.94
N GLY A 132 9.99 7.01 -8.25
CA GLY A 132 11.00 7.60 -9.12
C GLY A 132 10.81 7.19 -10.59
N LEU A 133 11.69 7.70 -11.45
CA LEU A 133 11.81 7.26 -12.85
C LEU A 133 13.17 6.59 -13.12
N GLY A 134 14.04 6.55 -12.12
CA GLY A 134 15.38 6.00 -12.20
C GLY A 134 15.42 4.46 -12.21
N PRO A 135 16.64 3.88 -12.09
CA PRO A 135 16.82 2.43 -12.12
C PRO A 135 15.92 1.66 -11.16
N TRP A 136 15.32 0.57 -11.65
CA TRP A 136 14.47 -0.39 -10.92
C TRP A 136 13.10 0.12 -10.49
N GLU A 137 12.67 1.32 -10.92
CA GLU A 137 11.30 1.84 -10.69
C GLU A 137 10.31 1.41 -11.78
N GLN A 138 10.80 0.95 -12.92
CA GLN A 138 9.98 0.70 -14.13
C GLN A 138 8.86 -0.30 -13.91
N ASP A 139 9.06 -1.32 -13.09
CA ASP A 139 8.07 -2.37 -12.83
C ASP A 139 6.83 -1.84 -12.08
N GLY A 140 7.02 -0.81 -11.24
CA GLY A 140 5.94 -0.17 -10.48
C GLY A 140 5.11 0.82 -11.29
N LEU A 141 5.70 1.46 -12.31
CA LEU A 141 5.09 2.58 -13.03
C LEU A 141 3.71 2.26 -13.66
N PRO A 142 3.50 1.12 -14.35
CA PRO A 142 2.19 0.84 -14.93
C PRO A 142 1.06 0.81 -13.90
N SER A 143 1.29 0.15 -12.76
CA SER A 143 0.30 0.06 -11.68
C SER A 143 0.12 1.39 -10.95
N PHE A 144 1.19 2.17 -10.77
CA PHE A 144 1.13 3.52 -10.24
C PHE A 144 0.24 4.45 -11.07
N TYR A 145 0.43 4.49 -12.40
CA TYR A 145 -0.39 5.31 -13.28
C TYR A 145 -1.83 4.82 -13.40
N SER A 146 -2.07 3.50 -13.33
CA SER A 146 -3.42 2.93 -13.25
C SER A 146 -4.15 3.41 -12.01
N LEU A 147 -3.50 3.36 -10.84
CA LEU A 147 -4.06 3.88 -9.58
C LEU A 147 -4.36 5.38 -9.68
N LYS A 148 -3.39 6.17 -10.13
CA LYS A 148 -3.56 7.62 -10.29
C LYS A 148 -4.80 7.93 -11.11
N LYS A 149 -4.95 7.30 -12.26
CA LYS A 149 -6.11 7.49 -13.14
C LYS A 149 -7.41 7.08 -12.45
N ALA A 150 -7.46 5.95 -11.76
CA ALA A 150 -8.66 5.49 -11.05
C ALA A 150 -9.08 6.47 -9.95
N PHE A 151 -8.13 7.02 -9.19
CA PHE A 151 -8.38 8.01 -8.16
C PHE A 151 -8.92 9.32 -8.74
N GLU A 152 -8.34 9.79 -9.85
CA GLU A 152 -8.81 10.97 -10.57
C GLU A 152 -10.26 10.78 -11.07
N GLU A 153 -10.58 9.65 -11.73
CA GLU A 153 -11.91 9.35 -12.23
C GLU A 153 -12.97 9.21 -11.12
N LYS A 154 -12.57 8.69 -9.95
CA LYS A 154 -13.45 8.57 -8.78
C LYS A 154 -13.52 9.83 -7.91
N ASN A 155 -12.79 10.88 -8.28
CA ASN A 155 -12.68 12.10 -7.49
C ASN A 155 -12.24 11.84 -6.04
N ILE A 156 -11.24 10.97 -5.87
CA ILE A 156 -10.58 10.69 -4.60
C ILE A 156 -9.32 11.55 -4.55
N PRO A 157 -9.21 12.54 -3.62
CA PRO A 157 -8.02 13.36 -3.48
C PRO A 157 -6.82 12.50 -3.06
N ALA A 158 -5.73 12.55 -3.82
CA ALA A 158 -4.49 11.89 -3.47
C ALA A 158 -3.30 12.58 -4.14
N TRP A 159 -2.18 12.59 -3.47
CA TRP A 159 -0.94 13.12 -4.04
C TRP A 159 -0.13 11.99 -4.64
N PHE A 160 -0.25 11.82 -5.96
CA PHE A 160 0.60 10.96 -6.77
C PHE A 160 1.81 11.76 -7.24
N ASP A 161 2.98 11.48 -6.67
CA ASP A 161 4.22 12.20 -6.91
C ASP A 161 5.21 11.37 -7.72
N VAL A 162 5.83 11.97 -8.73
CA VAL A 162 6.82 11.32 -9.59
C VAL A 162 8.11 12.12 -9.52
N TRP A 163 9.17 11.51 -9.02
CA TRP A 163 10.49 12.10 -8.94
C TRP A 163 11.31 11.76 -10.18
N GLY A 164 12.44 12.43 -10.38
CA GLY A 164 13.22 12.41 -11.60
C GLY A 164 13.88 11.08 -12.00
N ASP A 165 14.51 11.08 -13.16
CA ASP A 165 15.21 9.92 -13.73
C ASP A 165 16.44 9.48 -12.92
N ASP A 166 16.92 10.33 -12.03
CA ASP A 166 18.00 10.06 -11.07
C ASP A 166 17.52 9.35 -9.80
N VAL A 167 16.20 9.26 -9.58
CA VAL A 167 15.61 8.65 -8.39
C VAL A 167 15.38 7.17 -8.60
N ALA A 168 16.34 6.38 -8.09
CA ALA A 168 16.33 4.93 -8.18
C ALA A 168 15.52 4.27 -7.06
N HIS A 169 15.12 3.01 -7.29
CA HIS A 169 14.44 2.16 -6.32
C HIS A 169 15.40 1.70 -5.20
N ASP A 170 15.80 2.63 -4.32
CA ASP A 170 16.81 2.35 -3.29
C ASP A 170 16.67 3.24 -2.06
N TRP A 171 17.24 2.78 -0.96
CA TRP A 171 17.22 3.39 0.36
C TRP A 171 17.69 4.86 0.42
N PRO A 172 18.71 5.32 -0.30
CA PRO A 172 19.09 6.73 -0.29
C PRO A 172 17.92 7.67 -0.59
N TRP A 173 17.09 7.30 -1.57
CA TRP A 173 15.95 8.09 -1.98
C TRP A 173 14.79 8.01 -0.99
N TRP A 174 14.45 6.81 -0.51
CA TRP A 174 13.38 6.65 0.49
C TRP A 174 13.69 7.38 1.81
N ARG A 175 14.96 7.48 2.20
CA ARG A 175 15.40 8.27 3.36
C ARG A 175 15.24 9.78 3.16
N ILE A 176 15.16 10.25 1.94
CA ILE A 176 14.87 11.65 1.60
C ILE A 176 13.36 11.85 1.48
N GLN A 177 12.68 10.96 0.77
CA GLN A 177 11.25 11.05 0.48
C GLN A 177 10.39 10.94 1.75
N MET A 178 10.69 10.00 2.64
CA MET A 178 9.88 9.80 3.84
C MET A 178 9.83 11.05 4.75
N PRO A 179 10.94 11.65 5.17
CA PRO A 179 10.90 12.89 5.95
C PRO A 179 10.24 14.04 5.19
N TYR A 180 10.46 14.15 3.87
CA TYR A 180 9.83 15.16 3.04
C TYR A 180 8.30 15.07 3.11
N PHE A 181 7.73 13.88 2.93
CA PHE A 181 6.27 13.71 2.97
C PHE A 181 5.69 13.85 4.38
N LEU A 182 6.41 13.41 5.41
CA LEU A 182 6.00 13.62 6.80
C LEU A 182 5.91 15.11 7.14
N ASP A 183 6.89 15.92 6.70
CA ASP A 183 6.87 17.38 6.87
C ASP A 183 5.66 18.01 6.17
N LYS A 184 5.33 17.55 4.95
CA LYS A 184 4.15 18.03 4.22
C LYS A 184 2.82 17.70 4.89
N LEU A 185 2.77 16.63 5.67
CA LEU A 185 1.61 16.26 6.49
C LEU A 185 1.61 16.91 7.89
N ASN A 186 2.60 17.75 8.20
CA ASN A 186 2.82 18.37 9.52
C ASN A 186 2.92 17.34 10.67
N LEU A 187 3.67 16.25 10.45
CA LEU A 187 3.82 15.13 11.36
C LEU A 187 5.22 15.05 12.00
#